data_348eae00dabbc06eefcf45309a413b0d
#
_entry.id   348eae00dabbc06eefcf45309a413b0d
#
_cell.length_a   1.000
_cell.length_b   1.000
_cell.length_c   1.000
_cell.angle_alpha   90.00
_cell.angle_beta   90.00
_cell.angle_gamma   90.00
#
_symmetry.space_group_name_H-M   'P 1'
#
loop_
_entity.id
_entity.type
_entity.pdbx_description
1 polymer ?
#
loop_
_entity_poly.entity_id
_entity_poly.type
_entity_poly.pdbx_seq_one_letter_code
_entity_poly.pdbx_strand_id
1 'polypeptide(L)' 'MTNPRIRFFYNGKARAGEVVNKFRSKKNVHCITVLLTSGETKTFHEDKITGLEYLD' A
#
# COMPACT_ATOMS: atom_id res chain seq x y z
N MET A 1 11.48 13.61 7.07
CA MET A 1 10.48 13.43 6.02
C MET A 1 9.45 12.40 6.43
N THR A 2 8.20 12.68 6.14
CA THR A 2 7.12 11.75 6.46
C THR A 2 6.85 10.87 5.24
N ASN A 3 6.48 9.62 5.50
CA ASN A 3 6.05 8.72 4.44
C ASN A 3 4.67 9.12 3.94
N PRO A 4 4.38 8.94 2.65
CA PRO A 4 3.05 9.27 2.15
C PRO A 4 1.99 8.37 2.78
N ARG A 5 0.86 8.97 3.13
CA ARG A 5 -0.27 8.22 3.64
C ARG A 5 -1.22 7.92 2.50
N ILE A 6 -1.79 6.73 2.52
CA ILE A 6 -2.66 6.26 1.44
C ILE A 6 -3.88 5.56 2.02
N ARG A 7 -4.89 5.43 1.19
CA ARG A 7 -6.00 4.52 1.44
C ARG A 7 -6.32 3.77 0.15
N PHE A 8 -6.83 2.59 0.30
CA PHE A 8 -7.12 1.72 -0.84
C PHE A 8 -8.08 0.62 -0.41
N PHE A 9 -8.51 -0.18 -1.38
CA PHE A 9 -9.33 -1.37 -1.12
C PHE A 9 -8.55 -2.61 -1.51
N TYR A 10 -8.59 -3.59 -0.66
CA TYR A 10 -7.95 -4.89 -0.89
C TYR A 10 -8.96 -5.97 -0.51
N ASN A 11 -9.28 -6.87 -1.47
CA ASN A 11 -10.32 -7.88 -1.30
C ASN A 11 -11.65 -7.28 -0.83
N GLY A 12 -11.99 -6.11 -1.37
CA GLY A 12 -13.23 -5.43 -1.03
C GLY A 12 -13.25 -4.75 0.33
N LYS A 13 -12.11 -4.75 1.04
CA LYS A 13 -12.01 -4.11 2.37
C LYS A 13 -11.18 -2.84 2.27
N ALA A 14 -11.66 -1.80 2.93
CA ALA A 14 -10.92 -0.54 3.00
C ALA A 14 -9.71 -0.69 3.91
N ARG A 15 -8.56 -0.20 3.43
CA ARG A 15 -7.31 -0.21 4.17
C ARG A 15 -6.67 1.17 4.11
N ALA A 16 -5.95 1.52 5.15
CA ALA A 16 -5.23 2.79 5.20
C ALA A 16 -3.91 2.61 5.92
N GLY A 17 -2.94 3.42 5.57
CA GLY A 17 -1.63 3.35 6.23
C GLY A 17 -0.62 4.25 5.54
N GLU A 18 0.67 4.04 5.87
CA GLU A 18 1.79 4.77 5.29
C GLU A 18 2.59 3.85 4.36
N VAL A 19 3.00 4.37 3.22
CA VAL A 19 3.91 3.63 2.33
C VAL A 19 5.32 3.77 2.89
N VAL A 20 5.88 2.66 3.34
CA VAL A 20 7.23 2.64 3.91
C VAL A 20 8.27 2.11 2.94
N ASN A 21 7.83 1.48 1.85
CA ASN A 21 8.74 1.02 0.80
C ASN A 21 7.97 0.82 -0.49
N LYS A 22 8.67 0.97 -1.61
CA LYS A 22 8.14 0.66 -2.94
C LYS A 22 9.21 -0.11 -3.69
N PHE A 23 8.80 -1.14 -4.40
CA PHE A 23 9.73 -1.92 -5.19
C PHE A 23 8.99 -2.63 -6.31
N ARG A 24 9.75 -3.22 -7.21
CA ARG A 24 9.22 -4.01 -8.32
C ARG A 24 9.61 -5.47 -8.10
N SER A 25 8.64 -6.36 -8.19
CA SER A 25 8.88 -7.79 -8.00
C SER A 25 9.60 -8.36 -9.22
N LYS A 26 10.06 -9.61 -9.08
CA LYS A 26 10.72 -10.32 -10.17
C LYS A 26 9.83 -10.46 -11.41
N LYS A 27 8.53 -10.43 -11.22
CA LYS A 27 7.56 -10.49 -12.32
C LYS A 27 7.22 -9.12 -12.89
N ASN A 28 8.00 -8.12 -12.52
CA ASN A 28 7.81 -6.75 -13.00
C ASN A 28 6.51 -6.12 -12.54
N VAL A 29 6.01 -6.54 -11.39
CA VAL A 29 4.79 -6.01 -10.77
C VAL A 29 5.19 -5.00 -9.71
N HIS A 30 4.57 -3.83 -9.72
CA HIS A 30 4.81 -2.83 -8.70
C HIS A 30 4.22 -3.29 -7.37
N CYS A 31 5.03 -3.19 -6.32
CA CYS A 31 4.62 -3.58 -4.97
C CYS A 31 4.84 -2.41 -4.02
N ILE A 32 4.00 -2.31 -3.03
CA ILE A 32 4.16 -1.33 -1.96
C ILE A 32 4.13 -2.04 -0.61
N THR A 33 4.98 -1.60 0.29
CA THR A 33 4.94 -2.05 1.68
C THR A 33 4.28 -0.97 2.50
N VAL A 34 3.24 -1.32 3.20
CA VAL A 34 2.39 -0.37 3.91
C VAL A 34 2.40 -0.69 5.40
N LEU A 35 2.66 0.33 6.21
CA LEU A 35 2.44 0.25 7.65
C LEU A 35 0.98 0.61 7.90
N LEU A 36 0.19 -0.40 8.22
CA LEU A 36 -1.24 -0.24 8.42
C LEU A 36 -1.55 0.47 9.74
N THR A 37 -2.74 1.03 9.85
CA THR A 37 -3.16 1.73 11.07
C THR A 37 -3.20 0.80 12.29
N SER A 38 -3.30 -0.50 12.07
CA SER A 38 -3.23 -1.49 13.15
C SER A 38 -1.83 -1.71 13.69
N GLY A 39 -0.80 -1.16 13.03
CA GLY A 39 0.59 -1.35 13.41
C GLY A 39 1.29 -2.46 12.65
N GLU A 40 0.57 -3.21 11.83
CA GLU A 40 1.18 -4.26 11.03
C GLU A 40 1.75 -3.70 9.74
N THR A 41 2.86 -4.28 9.30
CA THR A 41 3.47 -3.94 8.02
C THR A 41 3.19 -5.06 7.04
N LYS A 42 2.60 -4.73 5.89
CA LYS A 42 2.27 -5.71 4.86
C LYS A 42 2.67 -5.20 3.49
N THR A 43 3.02 -6.13 2.61
CA THR A 43 3.34 -5.83 1.22
C THR A 43 2.14 -6.17 0.35
N PHE A 44 1.77 -5.23 -0.51
CA PHE A 44 0.66 -5.41 -1.45
C PHE A 44 1.15 -5.23 -2.87
N HIS A 45 0.65 -6.07 -3.77
CA HIS A 45 0.86 -5.88 -5.21
C HIS A 45 -0.15 -4.85 -5.70
N GLU A 46 0.31 -3.87 -6.46
CA GLU A 46 -0.59 -2.80 -6.92
C GLU A 46 -1.74 -3.32 -7.78
N ASP A 47 -1.52 -4.41 -8.52
CA ASP A 47 -2.57 -4.99 -9.33
C ASP A 47 -3.66 -5.70 -8.53
N LYS A 48 -3.45 -5.89 -7.23
CA LYS A 48 -4.42 -6.51 -6.33
C LYS A 48 -5.20 -5.50 -5.52
N ILE A 49 -4.85 -4.24 -5.58
CA ILE A 49 -5.56 -3.18 -4.84
C ILE A 49 -6.27 -2.26 -5.79
N THR A 50 -7.34 -1.62 -5.31
CA THR A 50 -8.15 -0.71 -6.11
C THR A 50 -8.41 0.56 -5.30
N GLY A 51 -8.78 1.63 -6.00
CA GLY A 51 -9.15 2.88 -5.36
C GLY A 51 -8.02 3.53 -4.57
N LEU A 52 -6.77 3.33 -5.00
CA LEU A 52 -5.62 3.90 -4.31
C LEU A 52 -5.66 5.41 -4.37
N GLU A 53 -5.58 6.05 -3.21
CA GLU A 53 -5.53 7.50 -3.10
C GLU A 53 -4.42 7.90 -2.15
N TYR A 54 -3.67 8.93 -2.53
CA TYR A 54 -2.70 9.55 -1.65
C TYR A 54 -3.39 10.67 -0.89
N LEU A 55 -3.26 10.65 0.44
CA LEU A 55 -3.97 11.56 1.32
C LEU A 55 -3.20 12.84 1.62
N ASP A 56 -1.93 12.87 1.28
CA ASP A 56 -1.06 14.04 1.53
C ASP A 56 -0.72 14.77 0.26
#